data_f6be8c96efa9b62316ef6ba4ee13dec1
#
_entry.id   f6be8c96efa9b62316ef6ba4ee13dec1
#
_cell.length_a   1.000
_cell.length_b   1.000
_cell.length_c   1.000
_cell.angle_alpha   90.00
_cell.angle_beta   90.00
_cell.angle_gamma   90.00
#
_symmetry.space_group_name_H-M   'P 1'
#
loop_
_entity.id
_entity.type
_entity.pdbx_description
1 polymer ?
#
loop_
_entity_poly.entity_id
_entity_poly.type
_entity_poly.pdbx_seq_one_letter_code
_entity_poly.pdbx_strand_id
1 'polypeptide(L)'
;THLHPDHVGLAGWIADTFKVPFYMTQTEYFTARAFAAGRNGATNERDVLYYQRAGLDEVMIEKLTATEGNGYSSVVSPLPISYTRLKDQMELALGDNQWKVMIGRGHSPEHACLYSEQKNILISGDHILPIITPNIGAYSTEPDANTLDDYLNTLPKFKSLPKDATVLPAH
;
A
#
# COMPACT_ATOMS: atom_id res chain seq x y z
N THR A 1 0.60 3.83 6.09
CA THR A 1 -0.10 2.55 5.94
C THR A 1 0.47 1.71 4.80
N HIS A 2 0.62 2.27 3.58
CA HIS A 2 1.06 1.56 2.39
C HIS A 2 1.67 2.50 1.34
N LEU A 3 2.07 1.96 0.20
CA LEU A 3 2.89 2.64 -0.80
C LEU A 3 2.15 3.61 -1.73
N HIS A 4 0.82 3.65 -1.73
CA HIS A 4 0.11 4.52 -2.67
C HIS A 4 0.43 6.00 -2.46
N PRO A 5 0.50 6.82 -3.53
CA PRO A 5 1.00 8.19 -3.47
C PRO A 5 0.27 9.12 -2.49
N ASP A 6 -1.04 8.96 -2.36
CA ASP A 6 -1.89 9.73 -1.44
C ASP A 6 -1.63 9.40 0.04
N HIS A 7 -0.96 8.28 0.34
CA HIS A 7 -0.55 7.89 1.69
C HIS A 7 0.92 8.15 1.98
N VAL A 8 1.81 7.85 1.02
CA VAL A 8 3.25 7.93 1.23
C VAL A 8 3.88 9.19 0.65
N GLY A 9 3.13 9.95 -0.14
CA GLY A 9 3.65 11.05 -0.95
C GLY A 9 4.52 12.05 -0.21
N LEU A 10 4.12 12.45 1.00
CA LEU A 10 4.88 13.38 1.83
C LEU A 10 5.73 12.72 2.91
N ALA A 11 5.72 11.38 3.02
CA ALA A 11 6.35 10.70 4.15
C ALA A 11 7.87 10.94 4.23
N GLY A 12 8.56 10.93 3.11
CA GLY A 12 9.99 11.25 3.07
C GLY A 12 10.28 12.69 3.47
N TRP A 13 9.51 13.63 2.95
CA TRP A 13 9.64 15.05 3.32
C TRP A 13 9.39 15.27 4.82
N ILE A 14 8.35 14.63 5.39
CA ILE A 14 8.06 14.71 6.84
C ILE A 14 9.23 14.14 7.65
N ALA A 15 9.70 12.94 7.31
CA ALA A 15 10.80 12.30 8.02
C ALA A 15 12.07 13.16 8.01
N ASP A 16 12.40 13.75 6.86
CA ASP A 16 13.58 14.59 6.71
C ASP A 16 13.43 15.96 7.37
N THR A 17 12.25 16.58 7.29
CA THR A 17 12.01 17.91 7.88
C THR A 17 11.97 17.85 9.40
N PHE A 18 11.26 16.91 9.97
CA PHE A 18 11.02 16.81 11.40
C PHE A 18 11.97 15.85 12.12
N LYS A 19 12.87 15.19 11.36
CA LYS A 19 13.84 14.20 11.91
C LYS A 19 13.16 13.08 12.71
N VAL A 20 12.02 12.64 12.22
CA VAL A 20 11.24 11.57 12.84
C VAL A 20 11.53 10.22 12.16
N PRO A 21 11.43 9.10 12.90
CA PRO A 21 11.63 7.78 12.32
C PRO A 21 10.54 7.44 11.30
N PHE A 22 10.95 6.76 10.22
CA PHE A 22 10.05 6.28 9.19
C PHE A 22 9.78 4.79 9.37
N TYR A 23 8.51 4.42 9.45
CA TYR A 23 8.04 3.04 9.62
C TYR A 23 7.30 2.58 8.39
N MET A 24 7.61 1.39 7.89
CA MET A 24 6.91 0.77 6.77
C MET A 24 7.07 -0.74 6.79
N THR A 25 6.18 -1.49 6.17
CA THR A 25 6.40 -2.92 5.93
C THR A 25 7.44 -3.11 4.84
N GLN A 26 8.06 -4.28 4.80
CA GLN A 26 9.22 -4.49 3.91
C GLN A 26 8.82 -4.46 2.43
N THR A 27 7.75 -5.15 2.09
CA THR A 27 7.30 -5.23 0.69
C THR A 27 6.83 -3.88 0.19
N GLU A 28 6.07 -3.14 1.00
CA GLU A 28 5.66 -1.76 0.66
C GLU A 28 6.85 -0.85 0.40
N TYR A 29 7.84 -0.87 1.31
CA TYR A 29 9.03 -0.01 1.20
C TYR A 29 9.83 -0.29 -0.08
N PHE A 30 10.15 -1.55 -0.37
CA PHE A 30 10.93 -1.87 -1.54
C PHE A 30 10.15 -1.68 -2.84
N THR A 31 8.85 -1.95 -2.85
CA THR A 31 7.98 -1.68 -4.00
C THR A 31 7.88 -0.18 -4.28
N ALA A 32 7.67 0.63 -3.24
CA ALA A 32 7.66 2.09 -3.37
C ALA A 32 8.99 2.63 -3.92
N ARG A 33 10.11 2.11 -3.45
CA ARG A 33 11.43 2.47 -3.98
C ARG A 33 11.65 2.03 -5.41
N ALA A 34 11.18 0.85 -5.79
CA ALA A 34 11.23 0.37 -7.17
C ALA A 34 10.40 1.28 -8.10
N PHE A 35 9.19 1.68 -7.67
CA PHE A 35 8.35 2.60 -8.42
C PHE A 35 8.97 4.00 -8.52
N ALA A 36 9.60 4.50 -7.44
CA ALA A 36 10.28 5.79 -7.44
C ALA A 36 11.54 5.80 -8.33
N ALA A 37 12.19 4.66 -8.49
CA ALA A 37 13.32 4.53 -9.42
C ALA A 37 12.87 4.57 -10.90
N GLY A 38 11.57 4.45 -11.16
CA GLY A 38 10.99 4.48 -12.48
C GLY A 38 11.20 3.17 -13.24
N ARG A 39 10.49 3.05 -14.36
CA ARG A 39 10.74 2.00 -15.34
C ARG A 39 11.88 2.48 -16.25
N ASN A 40 12.98 1.77 -16.28
CA ASN A 40 14.08 2.04 -17.21
C ASN A 40 13.66 1.61 -18.63
N GLY A 41 12.98 2.52 -19.35
CA GLY A 41 12.70 2.32 -20.78
C GLY A 41 11.31 1.81 -21.13
N ALA A 42 11.15 1.55 -22.41
CA ALA A 42 9.92 1.27 -23.11
C ALA A 42 9.06 0.18 -22.47
N THR A 43 7.79 0.25 -22.78
CA THR A 43 6.79 -0.80 -22.61
C THR A 43 7.40 -2.17 -22.86
N ASN A 44 7.41 -2.95 -21.81
CA ASN A 44 7.86 -4.33 -21.92
C ASN A 44 6.79 -5.14 -22.68
N GLU A 45 7.21 -6.03 -23.59
CA GLU A 45 6.30 -6.95 -24.28
C GLU A 45 5.41 -7.74 -23.32
N ARG A 46 5.89 -8.01 -22.10
CA ARG A 46 5.12 -8.66 -21.04
C ARG A 46 3.97 -7.81 -20.52
N ASP A 47 4.12 -6.48 -20.44
CA ASP A 47 3.03 -5.59 -20.08
C ASP A 47 1.94 -5.59 -21.15
N VAL A 48 2.34 -5.53 -22.41
CA VAL A 48 1.41 -5.63 -23.56
C VAL A 48 0.65 -6.94 -23.51
N LEU A 49 1.34 -8.05 -23.33
CA LEU A 49 0.72 -9.38 -23.26
C LEU A 49 -0.24 -9.49 -22.06
N TYR A 50 0.12 -8.91 -20.92
CA TYR A 50 -0.75 -8.87 -19.74
C TYR A 50 -2.06 -8.14 -20.04
N TYR A 51 -1.98 -6.94 -20.62
CA TYR A 51 -3.17 -6.15 -20.95
C TYR A 51 -4.01 -6.79 -22.05
N GLN A 52 -3.39 -7.42 -23.05
CA GLN A 52 -4.11 -8.21 -24.06
C GLN A 52 -4.90 -9.37 -23.44
N ARG A 53 -4.28 -10.11 -22.50
CA ARG A 53 -4.96 -11.17 -21.75
C ARG A 53 -6.10 -10.65 -20.87
N ALA A 54 -5.99 -9.43 -20.37
CA ALA A 54 -7.05 -8.74 -19.65
C ALA A 54 -8.18 -8.21 -20.55
N GLY A 55 -8.05 -8.37 -21.88
CA GLY A 55 -9.08 -7.99 -22.85
C GLY A 55 -9.05 -6.52 -23.27
N LEU A 56 -7.95 -5.80 -23.02
CA LEU A 56 -7.82 -4.42 -23.47
C LEU A 56 -7.52 -4.39 -24.97
N ASP A 57 -8.11 -3.41 -25.68
CA ASP A 57 -7.81 -3.14 -27.07
C ASP A 57 -6.45 -2.43 -27.26
N GLU A 58 -5.96 -2.42 -28.50
CA GLU A 58 -4.66 -1.82 -28.83
C GLU A 58 -4.57 -0.33 -28.45
N VAL A 59 -5.66 0.44 -28.61
CA VAL A 59 -5.69 1.87 -28.27
C VAL A 59 -5.54 2.09 -26.77
N MET A 60 -6.19 1.26 -25.96
CA MET A 60 -6.06 1.31 -24.49
C MET A 60 -4.66 0.90 -24.04
N ILE A 61 -4.12 -0.17 -24.65
CA ILE A 61 -2.76 -0.64 -24.35
C ILE A 61 -1.74 0.44 -24.68
N GLU A 62 -1.83 1.06 -25.86
CA GLU A 62 -0.94 2.14 -26.27
C GLU A 62 -1.00 3.32 -25.25
N LYS A 63 -2.19 3.73 -24.82
CA LYS A 63 -2.34 4.79 -23.81
C LYS A 63 -1.70 4.44 -22.48
N LEU A 64 -1.89 3.22 -21.98
CA LEU A 64 -1.33 2.76 -20.71
C LEU A 64 0.20 2.62 -20.75
N THR A 65 0.72 2.27 -21.91
CA THR A 65 2.13 2.01 -22.12
C THR A 65 2.92 3.24 -22.57
N ALA A 66 2.25 4.23 -23.19
CA ALA A 66 2.85 5.51 -23.57
C ALA A 66 3.12 6.43 -22.36
N THR A 67 2.59 6.12 -21.19
CA THR A 67 2.87 6.90 -19.98
C THR A 67 4.31 6.60 -19.53
N GLU A 68 5.23 7.45 -19.97
CA GLU A 68 6.64 7.35 -19.61
C GLU A 68 6.81 7.39 -18.08
N GLY A 69 7.56 6.46 -17.60
CA GLY A 69 7.78 5.92 -16.29
C GLY A 69 8.06 6.80 -15.06
N ASN A 70 7.68 8.06 -15.01
CA ASN A 70 7.96 8.94 -13.87
C ASN A 70 6.74 9.35 -13.04
N GLY A 71 5.56 8.75 -13.28
CA GLY A 71 4.33 9.15 -12.59
C GLY A 71 4.42 9.06 -11.06
N TYR A 72 4.99 7.98 -10.53
CA TYR A 72 5.10 7.79 -9.09
C TYR A 72 6.09 8.77 -8.45
N SER A 73 7.29 8.91 -9.00
CA SER A 73 8.33 9.82 -8.48
C SER A 73 7.99 11.31 -8.61
N SER A 74 7.02 11.66 -9.46
CA SER A 74 6.56 13.05 -9.58
C SER A 74 5.59 13.48 -8.45
N VAL A 75 4.98 12.53 -7.76
CA VAL A 75 3.97 12.77 -6.71
C VAL A 75 4.36 12.22 -5.34
N VAL A 76 5.51 11.54 -5.23
CA VAL A 76 6.03 10.99 -3.98
C VAL A 76 7.40 11.59 -3.70
N SER A 77 7.56 12.20 -2.52
CA SER A 77 8.85 12.68 -2.04
C SER A 77 9.84 11.51 -1.89
N PRO A 78 11.16 11.73 -2.09
CA PRO A 78 12.14 10.69 -1.90
C PRO A 78 12.01 10.02 -0.53
N LEU A 79 11.84 8.71 -0.51
CA LEU A 79 11.75 7.96 0.73
C LEU A 79 13.11 7.88 1.44
N PRO A 80 13.14 7.92 2.79
CA PRO A 80 14.38 7.74 3.55
C PRO A 80 15.10 6.44 3.14
N ILE A 81 16.45 6.48 3.12
CA ILE A 81 17.25 5.29 2.81
C ILE A 81 17.07 4.21 3.87
N SER A 82 16.90 4.62 5.13
CA SER A 82 16.66 3.73 6.27
C SER A 82 15.23 3.85 6.76
N TYR A 83 14.67 2.73 7.19
CA TYR A 83 13.33 2.66 7.77
C TYR A 83 13.29 1.63 8.90
N THR A 84 12.33 1.77 9.80
CA THR A 84 12.00 0.75 10.80
C THR A 84 10.93 -0.18 10.23
N ARG A 85 11.28 -1.47 10.12
CA ARG A 85 10.36 -2.45 9.55
C ARG A 85 9.18 -2.73 10.47
N LEU A 86 7.97 -2.52 9.95
CA LEU A 86 6.74 -3.03 10.54
C LEU A 86 6.57 -4.52 10.22
N LYS A 87 6.07 -5.27 11.20
CA LYS A 87 5.70 -6.68 11.05
C LYS A 87 4.30 -6.91 11.60
N ASP A 88 3.61 -7.92 11.06
CA ASP A 88 2.30 -8.31 11.59
C ASP A 88 2.41 -8.65 13.08
N GLN A 89 1.42 -8.23 13.87
CA GLN A 89 1.35 -8.38 15.34
C GLN A 89 2.44 -7.63 16.12
N MET A 90 3.28 -6.82 15.48
CA MET A 90 4.25 -5.96 16.18
C MET A 90 3.51 -4.91 17.03
N GLU A 91 4.01 -4.69 18.24
CA GLU A 91 3.53 -3.62 19.11
C GLU A 91 4.40 -2.37 18.96
N LEU A 92 3.76 -1.22 18.88
CA LEU A 92 4.38 0.09 18.78
C LEU A 92 3.89 0.99 19.91
N ALA A 93 4.81 1.59 20.64
CA ALA A 93 4.49 2.68 21.56
C ALA A 93 4.51 4.00 20.78
N LEU A 94 3.34 4.62 20.60
CA LEU A 94 3.21 5.94 19.98
C LEU A 94 2.56 6.90 20.98
N GLY A 95 3.37 7.81 21.52
CA GLY A 95 3.00 8.60 22.69
C GLY A 95 2.71 7.68 23.89
N ASP A 96 1.61 7.94 24.59
CA ASP A 96 1.20 7.16 25.77
C ASP A 96 0.37 5.92 25.42
N ASN A 97 0.28 5.56 24.13
CA ASN A 97 -0.61 4.49 23.69
C ASN A 97 0.17 3.36 23.01
N GLN A 98 -0.29 2.14 23.26
CA GLN A 98 0.17 0.96 22.55
C GLN A 98 -0.70 0.72 21.31
N TRP A 99 -0.03 0.43 20.19
CA TRP A 99 -0.65 0.14 18.92
C TRP A 99 -0.13 -1.19 18.38
N LYS A 100 -1.04 -2.04 17.99
CA LYS A 100 -0.73 -3.33 17.36
C LYS A 100 -0.80 -3.17 15.85
N VAL A 101 0.25 -3.58 15.17
CA VAL A 101 0.29 -3.62 13.70
C VAL A 101 -0.51 -4.83 13.22
N MET A 102 -1.46 -4.59 12.34
CA MET A 102 -2.28 -5.62 11.68
C MET A 102 -2.08 -5.51 10.18
N ILE A 103 -1.43 -6.49 9.57
CA ILE A 103 -1.16 -6.46 8.14
C ILE A 103 -2.36 -7.00 7.36
N GLY A 104 -2.91 -6.17 6.47
CA GLY A 104 -3.84 -6.57 5.44
C GLY A 104 -3.12 -6.78 4.10
N ARG A 105 -3.72 -7.53 3.19
CA ARG A 105 -3.17 -7.79 1.85
C ARG A 105 -4.23 -7.60 0.78
N GLY A 106 -3.84 -7.59 -0.48
CA GLY A 106 -4.74 -7.52 -1.63
C GLY A 106 -4.94 -6.12 -2.19
N HIS A 107 -5.23 -5.11 -1.36
CA HIS A 107 -5.23 -3.71 -1.78
C HIS A 107 -3.80 -3.23 -2.10
N SER A 108 -2.88 -3.58 -1.24
CA SER A 108 -1.44 -3.44 -1.44
C SER A 108 -0.73 -4.67 -0.84
N PRO A 109 0.57 -4.86 -1.10
CA PRO A 109 1.25 -6.11 -0.71
C PRO A 109 1.23 -6.40 0.79
N GLU A 110 1.46 -5.39 1.64
CA GLU A 110 1.53 -5.53 3.10
C GLU A 110 1.00 -4.26 3.79
N HIS A 111 -0.28 -3.93 3.56
CA HIS A 111 -0.93 -2.75 4.15
C HIS A 111 -0.91 -2.80 5.67
N ALA A 112 -0.26 -1.83 6.32
CA ALA A 112 -0.21 -1.73 7.78
C ALA A 112 -1.41 -0.96 8.33
N CYS A 113 -2.31 -1.66 9.02
CA CYS A 113 -3.32 -1.07 9.89
C CYS A 113 -2.78 -1.01 11.32
N LEU A 114 -3.28 -0.08 12.14
CA LEU A 114 -2.87 0.08 13.53
C LEU A 114 -4.09 0.01 14.44
N TYR A 115 -4.08 -0.93 15.39
CA TYR A 115 -5.15 -1.08 16.38
C TYR A 115 -4.65 -0.77 17.78
N SER A 116 -5.35 0.09 18.50
CA SER A 116 -5.13 0.35 19.92
C SER A 116 -6.28 -0.24 20.74
N GLU A 117 -5.99 -1.26 21.53
CA GLU A 117 -6.98 -1.86 22.44
C GLU A 117 -7.44 -0.86 23.50
N GLN A 118 -6.51 -0.07 24.07
CA GLN A 118 -6.80 0.92 25.10
C GLN A 118 -7.81 1.99 24.63
N LYS A 119 -7.74 2.36 23.35
CA LYS A 119 -8.63 3.36 22.76
C LYS A 119 -9.82 2.75 22.02
N ASN A 120 -9.78 1.45 21.77
CA ASN A 120 -10.71 0.73 20.91
C ASN A 120 -10.82 1.38 19.51
N ILE A 121 -9.65 1.75 18.93
CA ILE A 121 -9.55 2.44 17.63
C ILE A 121 -8.70 1.60 16.68
N LEU A 122 -9.22 1.44 15.45
CA LEU A 122 -8.49 0.88 14.31
C LEU A 122 -8.25 1.98 13.26
N ILE A 123 -7.00 2.30 12.98
CA ILE A 123 -6.60 3.07 11.80
C ILE A 123 -6.47 2.06 10.65
N SER A 124 -7.47 2.03 9.76
CA SER A 124 -7.57 1.02 8.71
C SER A 124 -6.93 1.43 7.38
N GLY A 125 -6.64 2.72 7.19
CA GLY A 125 -6.23 3.22 5.87
C GLY A 125 -7.22 2.78 4.82
N ASP A 126 -6.73 2.21 3.71
CA ASP A 126 -7.55 1.74 2.60
C ASP A 126 -7.95 0.28 2.69
N HIS A 127 -7.48 -0.43 3.73
CA HIS A 127 -7.82 -1.86 3.86
C HIS A 127 -9.29 -2.10 4.22
N ILE A 128 -9.89 -1.18 4.99
CA ILE A 128 -11.32 -1.22 5.33
C ILE A 128 -11.89 0.19 5.12
N LEU A 129 -12.86 0.30 4.23
CA LEU A 129 -13.54 1.54 3.86
C LEU A 129 -15.05 1.43 4.14
N PRO A 130 -15.73 2.54 4.52
CA PRO A 130 -17.13 2.46 4.97
C PRO A 130 -18.16 2.43 3.84
N ILE A 131 -17.88 3.08 2.72
CA ILE A 131 -18.88 3.33 1.66
C ILE A 131 -18.48 2.65 0.35
N ILE A 132 -17.18 2.62 0.06
CA ILE A 132 -16.63 2.02 -1.14
C ILE A 132 -15.84 0.76 -0.79
N THR A 133 -15.65 -0.13 -1.75
CA THR A 133 -14.73 -1.25 -1.60
C THR A 133 -13.29 -0.78 -1.82
N PRO A 134 -12.30 -1.33 -1.09
CA PRO A 134 -10.91 -1.17 -1.47
C PRO A 134 -10.68 -1.59 -2.91
N ASN A 135 -9.81 -0.88 -3.62
CA ASN A 135 -9.35 -1.35 -4.92
C ASN A 135 -8.46 -2.57 -4.73
N ILE A 136 -8.86 -3.71 -5.28
CA ILE A 136 -8.07 -4.95 -5.28
C ILE A 136 -7.59 -5.16 -6.71
N GLY A 137 -6.40 -4.62 -7.00
CA GLY A 137 -5.83 -4.63 -8.35
C GLY A 137 -4.92 -5.83 -8.59
N ALA A 138 -4.91 -6.30 -9.85
CA ALA A 138 -3.87 -7.16 -10.37
C ALA A 138 -2.95 -6.33 -11.29
N TYR A 139 -1.66 -6.61 -11.28
CA TYR A 139 -0.66 -5.79 -11.96
C TYR A 139 0.23 -6.62 -12.87
N SER A 140 0.72 -6.02 -13.95
CA SER A 140 1.62 -6.68 -14.90
C SER A 140 2.95 -7.11 -14.28
N THR A 141 3.33 -6.51 -13.16
CA THR A 141 4.53 -6.87 -12.40
C THR A 141 4.41 -8.21 -11.67
N GLU A 142 3.18 -8.64 -11.38
CA GLU A 142 2.87 -9.91 -10.71
C GLU A 142 1.59 -10.50 -11.32
N PRO A 143 1.66 -10.96 -12.60
CA PRO A 143 0.47 -11.28 -13.39
C PRO A 143 -0.33 -12.49 -12.90
N ASP A 144 0.29 -13.35 -12.09
CA ASP A 144 -0.32 -14.56 -11.54
C ASP A 144 -0.75 -14.39 -10.06
N ALA A 145 -0.61 -13.17 -9.50
CA ALA A 145 -1.03 -12.90 -8.13
C ALA A 145 -2.54 -13.02 -7.97
N ASN A 146 -2.98 -13.68 -6.91
CA ASN A 146 -4.38 -13.74 -6.51
C ASN A 146 -4.65 -12.77 -5.37
N THR A 147 -4.60 -11.47 -5.69
CA THR A 147 -4.77 -10.38 -4.73
C THR A 147 -6.12 -10.38 -4.02
N LEU A 148 -7.17 -10.88 -4.68
CA LEU A 148 -8.49 -11.04 -4.05
C LEU A 148 -8.46 -12.12 -2.96
N ASP A 149 -7.81 -13.24 -3.21
CA ASP A 149 -7.65 -14.32 -2.22
C ASP A 149 -6.83 -13.83 -1.01
N ASP A 150 -5.73 -13.11 -1.28
CA ASP A 150 -4.92 -12.47 -0.24
C ASP A 150 -5.75 -11.51 0.62
N TYR A 151 -6.63 -10.71 0.00
CA TYR A 151 -7.53 -9.82 0.72
C TYR A 151 -8.50 -10.60 1.60
N LEU A 152 -9.19 -11.58 1.02
CA LEU A 152 -10.19 -12.39 1.72
C LEU A 152 -9.58 -13.20 2.87
N ASN A 153 -8.36 -13.70 2.71
CA ASN A 153 -7.64 -14.47 3.74
C ASN A 153 -7.13 -13.60 4.90
N THR A 154 -6.95 -12.30 4.69
CA THR A 154 -6.54 -11.39 5.78
C THR A 154 -7.70 -10.75 6.53
N LEU A 155 -8.91 -10.67 5.96
CA LEU A 155 -10.08 -10.08 6.60
C LEU A 155 -10.50 -10.72 7.95
N PRO A 156 -10.40 -12.04 8.17
CA PRO A 156 -10.83 -12.65 9.45
C PRO A 156 -10.18 -12.03 10.68
N LYS A 157 -8.89 -11.62 10.60
CA LYS A 157 -8.21 -10.98 11.72
C LYS A 157 -8.85 -9.66 12.14
N PHE A 158 -9.40 -8.89 11.20
CA PHE A 158 -10.10 -7.64 11.48
C PHE A 158 -11.51 -7.87 12.01
N LYS A 159 -12.17 -8.94 11.57
CA LYS A 159 -13.48 -9.34 12.10
C LYS A 159 -13.44 -9.81 13.55
N SER A 160 -12.26 -10.17 14.05
CA SER A 160 -12.07 -10.57 15.45
C SER A 160 -11.98 -9.38 16.42
N LEU A 161 -11.87 -8.14 15.92
CA LEU A 161 -11.88 -6.93 16.73
C LEU A 161 -13.25 -6.69 17.37
N PRO A 162 -13.32 -5.94 18.49
CA PRO A 162 -14.58 -5.57 19.11
C PRO A 162 -15.53 -4.90 18.10
N LYS A 163 -16.81 -5.22 18.16
CA LYS A 163 -17.82 -4.68 17.23
C LYS A 163 -18.06 -3.18 17.38
N ASP A 164 -17.72 -2.64 18.53
CA ASP A 164 -17.81 -1.23 18.90
C ASP A 164 -16.50 -0.48 18.69
N ALA A 165 -15.49 -1.13 18.07
CA ALA A 165 -14.26 -0.45 17.71
C ALA A 165 -14.52 0.68 16.70
N THR A 166 -13.96 1.86 17.00
CA THR A 166 -13.99 2.99 16.07
C THR A 166 -12.99 2.74 14.96
N VAL A 167 -13.46 2.73 13.72
CA VAL A 167 -12.61 2.57 12.53
C VAL A 167 -12.34 3.93 11.90
N LEU A 168 -11.07 4.24 11.68
CA LEU A 168 -10.61 5.46 11.01
C LEU A 168 -10.05 5.08 9.64
N PRO A 169 -10.87 5.15 8.58
CA PRO A 169 -10.43 4.89 7.21
C PRO A 169 -9.74 6.13 6.63
N ALA A 170 -9.12 5.97 5.46
CA ALA A 170 -8.50 7.09 4.75
C ALA A 170 -9.50 7.82 3.83
N HIS A 171 -10.53 7.12 3.36
CA HIS A 171 -11.54 7.64 2.44
C HIS A 171 -12.96 7.35 2.90
#